data_030af5e5487725ac3a00a998fd7a1b45
#
_entry.id   030af5e5487725ac3a00a998fd7a1b45
#
_cell.length_a   1.000
_cell.length_b   1.000
_cell.length_c   1.000
_cell.angle_alpha   90.00
_cell.angle_beta   90.00
_cell.angle_gamma   90.00
#
_symmetry.space_group_name_H-M   'P 1'
#
loop_
_entity.id
_entity.type
_entity.pdbx_description
1 polymer ?
#
loop_
_entity_poly.entity_id
_entity_poly.type
_entity_poly.pdbx_seq_one_letter_code
_entity_poly.pdbx_strand_id
1 'polypeptide(L)'
;MNLTAQIAKHFRAVHFGGNWTSVNLKDQLTGLTWQQATTQVYSFNTIAKLVFHINYYVSAVTKVLEGGPLDAHDKYSFDFAPIQSEEDWQALVAKTFSDAEHFIGLIDQLPDSKLGEVFSEEKYGTYYSNLHGIIEHTHYHLGQITLIKKMLLQDAKS
;
A
#
# COMPACT_ATOMS: atom_id res chain seq x y z
N MET A 1 18.32 1.93 17.69
CA MET A 1 17.46 1.97 16.50
C MET A 1 17.00 3.41 16.35
N ASN A 2 17.29 4.05 15.23
CA ASN A 2 16.86 5.41 14.93
C ASN A 2 15.36 5.45 14.58
N LEU A 3 14.78 6.64 14.46
CA LEU A 3 13.35 6.80 14.24
C LEU A 3 12.94 6.37 12.81
N THR A 4 13.78 6.63 11.81
CA THR A 4 13.55 6.18 10.44
C THR A 4 13.49 4.66 10.35
N ALA A 5 14.40 3.93 11.01
CA ALA A 5 14.34 2.47 11.07
C ALA A 5 13.08 1.94 11.78
N GLN A 6 12.54 2.67 12.76
CA GLN A 6 11.27 2.30 13.39
C GLN A 6 10.09 2.49 12.43
N ILE A 7 10.07 3.58 11.65
CA ILE A 7 9.07 3.84 10.62
C ILE A 7 9.15 2.76 9.52
N ALA A 8 10.36 2.44 9.03
CA ALA A 8 10.57 1.39 8.05
C ALA A 8 10.03 0.03 8.55
N LYS A 9 10.33 -0.32 9.80
CA LYS A 9 9.82 -1.54 10.45
C LYS A 9 8.29 -1.53 10.54
N HIS A 10 7.68 -0.39 10.88
CA HIS A 10 6.22 -0.27 10.98
C HIS A 10 5.56 -0.44 9.61
N PHE A 11 6.08 0.23 8.58
CA PHE A 11 5.60 0.05 7.20
C PHE A 11 5.75 -1.41 6.73
N ARG A 12 6.90 -2.04 6.99
CA ARG A 12 7.11 -3.48 6.71
C ARG A 12 6.05 -4.34 7.38
N ALA A 13 5.75 -4.07 8.64
CA ALA A 13 4.81 -4.87 9.41
C ALA A 13 3.38 -4.82 8.85
N VAL A 14 2.95 -3.70 8.28
CA VAL A 14 1.63 -3.58 7.62
C VAL A 14 1.56 -4.44 6.35
N HIS A 15 2.65 -4.52 5.59
CA HIS A 15 2.70 -5.29 4.35
C HIS A 15 2.95 -6.78 4.59
N PHE A 16 3.85 -7.15 5.51
CA PHE A 16 4.39 -8.50 5.63
C PHE A 16 4.09 -9.20 6.95
N GLY A 17 3.56 -8.47 7.94
CA GLY A 17 3.18 -9.02 9.25
C GLY A 17 4.01 -8.51 10.41
N GLY A 18 3.50 -8.77 11.62
CA GLY A 18 4.11 -8.32 12.86
C GLY A 18 3.65 -6.94 13.35
N ASN A 19 2.56 -6.41 12.79
CA ASN A 19 1.93 -5.18 13.27
C ASN A 19 0.96 -5.44 14.44
N TRP A 20 0.55 -4.36 15.08
CA TRP A 20 -0.36 -4.38 16.23
C TRP A 20 -1.72 -5.03 15.94
N THR A 21 -2.25 -4.91 14.72
CA THR A 21 -3.57 -5.44 14.36
C THR A 21 -3.55 -6.92 14.01
N SER A 22 -2.36 -7.54 13.92
CA SER A 22 -2.16 -8.92 13.45
C SER A 22 -2.73 -9.21 12.05
N VAL A 23 -3.05 -8.16 11.27
CA VAL A 23 -3.54 -8.26 9.90
C VAL A 23 -2.54 -7.55 8.99
N ASN A 24 -2.13 -8.19 7.92
CA ASN A 24 -1.18 -7.63 6.96
C ASN A 24 -1.60 -7.88 5.52
N LEU A 25 -1.07 -7.10 4.60
CA LEU A 25 -1.46 -7.15 3.20
C LEU A 25 -1.13 -8.50 2.55
N LYS A 26 0.05 -9.06 2.83
CA LYS A 26 0.48 -10.34 2.26
C LYS A 26 -0.48 -11.48 2.58
N ASP A 27 -0.86 -11.63 3.84
CA ASP A 27 -1.79 -12.71 4.25
C ASP A 27 -3.19 -12.49 3.67
N GLN A 28 -3.61 -11.23 3.52
CA GLN A 28 -4.91 -10.94 2.91
C GLN A 28 -4.95 -11.26 1.42
N LEU A 29 -3.87 -11.06 0.69
CA LEU A 29 -3.80 -11.33 -0.76
C LEU A 29 -3.46 -12.79 -1.08
N THR A 30 -2.83 -13.51 -0.14
CA THR A 30 -2.47 -14.91 -0.33
C THR A 30 -3.71 -15.77 -0.58
N GLY A 31 -3.66 -16.57 -1.66
CA GLY A 31 -4.72 -17.50 -2.02
C GLY A 31 -5.97 -16.88 -2.67
N LEU A 32 -5.98 -15.57 -2.91
CA LEU A 32 -7.02 -14.93 -3.72
C LEU A 32 -6.77 -15.19 -5.21
N THR A 33 -7.80 -15.64 -5.92
CA THR A 33 -7.79 -15.73 -7.39
C THR A 33 -8.05 -14.34 -7.99
N TRP A 34 -7.67 -14.16 -9.25
CA TRP A 34 -7.95 -12.91 -9.96
C TRP A 34 -9.46 -12.62 -10.06
N GLN A 35 -10.32 -13.65 -10.20
CA GLN A 35 -11.77 -13.49 -10.20
C GLN A 35 -12.25 -12.92 -8.85
N GLN A 36 -11.77 -13.46 -7.73
CA GLN A 36 -12.10 -12.93 -6.42
C GLN A 36 -11.58 -11.50 -6.24
N ALA A 37 -10.36 -11.23 -6.67
CA ALA A 37 -9.75 -9.90 -6.55
C ALA A 37 -10.48 -8.83 -7.39
N THR A 38 -11.11 -9.22 -8.50
CA THR A 38 -11.86 -8.32 -9.41
C THR A 38 -13.38 -8.34 -9.20
N THR A 39 -13.88 -9.21 -8.32
CA THR A 39 -15.31 -9.24 -7.99
C THR A 39 -15.71 -8.03 -7.16
N GLN A 40 -16.73 -7.32 -7.62
CA GLN A 40 -17.29 -6.19 -6.89
C GLN A 40 -18.33 -6.68 -5.87
N VAL A 41 -18.16 -6.28 -4.61
CA VAL A 41 -19.12 -6.52 -3.53
C VAL A 41 -19.89 -5.22 -3.31
N TYR A 42 -21.19 -5.25 -3.49
CA TYR A 42 -22.04 -4.05 -3.47
C TYR A 42 -21.47 -2.93 -4.36
N SER A 43 -21.37 -1.71 -3.84
CA SER A 43 -20.78 -0.55 -4.50
C SER A 43 -19.32 -0.29 -4.11
N PHE A 44 -18.67 -1.22 -3.40
CA PHE A 44 -17.30 -1.06 -2.94
C PHE A 44 -16.29 -1.21 -4.09
N ASN A 45 -15.12 -0.63 -3.91
CA ASN A 45 -14.00 -0.92 -4.80
C ASN A 45 -13.61 -2.42 -4.68
N THR A 46 -13.15 -3.00 -5.77
CA THR A 46 -12.63 -4.37 -5.76
C THR A 46 -11.29 -4.44 -5.01
N ILE A 47 -10.90 -5.63 -4.57
CA ILE A 47 -9.60 -5.84 -3.91
C ILE A 47 -8.47 -5.40 -4.84
N ALA A 48 -8.52 -5.75 -6.13
CA ALA A 48 -7.51 -5.35 -7.12
C ALA A 48 -7.38 -3.82 -7.23
N LYS A 49 -8.50 -3.09 -7.24
CA LYS A 49 -8.49 -1.61 -7.23
C LYS A 49 -7.83 -1.05 -5.98
N LEU A 50 -8.14 -1.61 -4.80
CA LEU A 50 -7.56 -1.17 -3.54
C LEU A 50 -6.06 -1.46 -3.45
N VAL A 51 -5.60 -2.61 -3.94
CA VAL A 51 -4.17 -2.96 -4.01
C VAL A 51 -3.42 -1.99 -4.93
N PHE A 52 -3.96 -1.72 -6.11
CA PHE A 52 -3.38 -0.73 -7.02
C PHE A 52 -3.31 0.65 -6.36
N HIS A 53 -4.39 1.10 -5.73
CA HIS A 53 -4.48 2.39 -5.07
C HIS A 53 -3.46 2.56 -3.92
N ILE A 54 -3.30 1.53 -3.08
CA ILE A 54 -2.25 1.51 -2.05
C ILE A 54 -0.88 1.71 -2.70
N ASN A 55 -0.57 0.90 -3.72
CA ASN A 55 0.74 0.92 -4.36
C ASN A 55 1.01 2.21 -5.16
N TYR A 56 -0.02 2.83 -5.70
CA TYR A 56 0.08 4.13 -6.38
C TYR A 56 0.69 5.20 -5.47
N TYR A 57 0.19 5.31 -4.24
CA TYR A 57 0.72 6.28 -3.27
C TYR A 57 2.08 5.88 -2.70
N VAL A 58 2.34 4.61 -2.50
CA VAL A 58 3.69 4.12 -2.15
C VAL A 58 4.68 4.55 -3.23
N SER A 59 4.35 4.34 -4.50
CA SER A 59 5.20 4.72 -5.64
C SER A 59 5.40 6.25 -5.74
N ALA A 60 4.36 7.05 -5.44
CA ALA A 60 4.46 8.50 -5.46
C ALA A 60 5.40 9.03 -4.37
N VAL A 61 5.29 8.50 -3.16
CA VAL A 61 6.19 8.87 -2.04
C VAL A 61 7.61 8.35 -2.29
N THR A 62 7.77 7.17 -2.87
CA THR A 62 9.07 6.61 -3.28
C THR A 62 9.82 7.58 -4.17
N LYS A 63 9.17 8.16 -5.20
CA LYS A 63 9.80 9.14 -6.09
C LYS A 63 10.38 10.35 -5.34
N VAL A 64 9.68 10.83 -4.32
CA VAL A 64 10.20 11.95 -3.50
C VAL A 64 11.40 11.52 -2.66
N LEU A 65 11.38 10.31 -2.10
CA LEU A 65 12.53 9.75 -1.38
C LEU A 65 13.77 9.61 -2.28
N GLU A 66 13.57 9.38 -3.57
CA GLU A 66 14.61 9.31 -4.60
C GLU A 66 15.04 10.70 -5.12
N GLY A 67 14.49 11.78 -4.58
CA GLY A 67 14.82 13.15 -4.96
C GLY A 67 14.00 13.70 -6.13
N GLY A 68 12.96 12.98 -6.56
CA GLY A 68 12.03 13.44 -7.60
C GLY A 68 10.89 14.30 -7.05
N PRO A 69 10.05 14.86 -7.93
CA PRO A 69 8.88 15.62 -7.52
C PRO A 69 7.76 14.73 -6.99
N LEU A 70 6.90 15.28 -6.13
CA LEU A 70 5.63 14.65 -5.78
C LEU A 70 4.65 14.81 -6.96
N ASP A 71 4.40 13.71 -7.64
CA ASP A 71 3.43 13.64 -8.74
C ASP A 71 2.37 12.59 -8.39
N ALA A 72 1.36 13.02 -7.65
CA ALA A 72 0.25 12.18 -7.22
C ALA A 72 -1.08 12.92 -7.48
N HIS A 73 -1.96 12.26 -8.22
CA HIS A 73 -3.29 12.77 -8.55
C HIS A 73 -4.34 11.69 -8.30
N ASP A 74 -5.31 11.98 -7.44
CA ASP A 74 -6.38 11.04 -7.07
C ASP A 74 -7.10 10.43 -8.28
N LYS A 75 -7.30 11.22 -9.33
CA LYS A 75 -7.95 10.75 -10.57
C LYS A 75 -7.24 9.56 -11.24
N TYR A 76 -5.94 9.40 -11.01
CA TYR A 76 -5.14 8.30 -11.58
C TYR A 76 -4.91 7.15 -10.58
N SER A 77 -5.26 7.35 -9.32
CA SER A 77 -4.98 6.36 -8.26
C SER A 77 -5.79 5.07 -8.37
N PHE A 78 -6.78 5.03 -9.26
CA PHE A 78 -7.58 3.86 -9.62
C PHE A 78 -7.55 3.55 -11.13
N ASP A 79 -6.69 4.26 -11.89
CA ASP A 79 -6.54 4.10 -13.34
C ASP A 79 -5.40 3.10 -13.63
N PHE A 80 -5.75 1.85 -13.86
CA PHE A 80 -4.81 0.78 -14.17
C PHE A 80 -5.38 -0.18 -15.22
N ALA A 81 -4.51 -0.93 -15.87
CA ALA A 81 -4.90 -1.91 -16.87
C ALA A 81 -5.84 -2.97 -16.25
N PRO A 82 -6.94 -3.34 -16.91
CA PRO A 82 -7.84 -4.36 -16.41
C PRO A 82 -7.12 -5.67 -16.09
N ILE A 83 -7.41 -6.25 -14.92
CA ILE A 83 -6.97 -7.60 -14.56
C ILE A 83 -7.90 -8.59 -15.23
N GLN A 84 -7.38 -9.38 -16.16
CA GLN A 84 -8.14 -10.32 -16.98
C GLN A 84 -7.66 -11.76 -16.85
N SER A 85 -6.57 -11.98 -16.11
CA SER A 85 -5.95 -13.28 -15.90
C SER A 85 -5.31 -13.41 -14.52
N GLU A 86 -4.99 -14.63 -14.13
CA GLU A 86 -4.22 -14.89 -12.93
C GLU A 86 -2.82 -14.27 -13.04
N GLU A 87 -2.24 -14.27 -14.24
CA GLU A 87 -0.93 -13.67 -14.50
C GLU A 87 -0.95 -12.15 -14.24
N ASP A 88 -1.97 -11.43 -14.71
CA ASP A 88 -2.14 -9.99 -14.45
C ASP A 88 -2.26 -9.71 -12.95
N TRP A 89 -3.03 -10.53 -12.25
CA TRP A 89 -3.21 -10.41 -10.81
C TRP A 89 -1.91 -10.63 -10.05
N GLN A 90 -1.21 -11.71 -10.36
CA GLN A 90 0.07 -12.01 -9.72
C GLN A 90 1.14 -10.96 -10.04
N ALA A 91 1.12 -10.37 -11.23
CA ALA A 91 2.01 -9.27 -11.60
C ALA A 91 1.75 -8.02 -10.74
N LEU A 92 0.47 -7.65 -10.51
CA LEU A 92 0.11 -6.55 -9.62
C LEU A 92 0.56 -6.81 -8.17
N VAL A 93 0.32 -8.02 -7.67
CA VAL A 93 0.71 -8.43 -6.31
C VAL A 93 2.24 -8.39 -6.15
N ALA A 94 2.98 -8.99 -7.09
CA ALA A 94 4.43 -9.01 -7.08
C ALA A 94 5.03 -7.60 -7.12
N LYS A 95 4.48 -6.73 -7.98
CA LYS A 95 4.90 -5.32 -8.05
C LYS A 95 4.65 -4.61 -6.72
N THR A 96 3.48 -4.79 -6.12
CA THR A 96 3.14 -4.16 -4.84
C THR A 96 4.14 -4.52 -3.74
N PHE A 97 4.53 -5.77 -3.63
CA PHE A 97 5.51 -6.18 -2.62
C PHE A 97 6.96 -5.79 -2.97
N SER A 98 7.32 -5.81 -4.24
CA SER A 98 8.63 -5.32 -4.68
C SER A 98 8.80 -3.82 -4.39
N ASP A 99 7.77 -3.01 -4.70
CA ASP A 99 7.77 -1.57 -4.43
C ASP A 99 7.82 -1.30 -2.91
N ALA A 100 7.09 -2.09 -2.11
CA ALA A 100 7.13 -1.98 -0.66
C ALA A 100 8.52 -2.28 -0.08
N GLU A 101 9.22 -3.32 -0.56
CA GLU A 101 10.60 -3.62 -0.13
C GLU A 101 11.56 -2.50 -0.52
N HIS A 102 11.43 -1.95 -1.73
CA HIS A 102 12.24 -0.82 -2.17
C HIS A 102 12.01 0.41 -1.29
N PHE A 103 10.75 0.75 -1.02
CA PHE A 103 10.35 1.86 -0.14
C PHE A 103 10.92 1.70 1.28
N ILE A 104 10.86 0.50 1.86
CA ILE A 104 11.46 0.19 3.15
C ILE A 104 12.95 0.49 3.14
N GLY A 105 13.66 0.04 2.10
CA GLY A 105 15.11 0.29 1.97
C GLY A 105 15.46 1.76 1.91
N LEU A 106 14.66 2.58 1.24
CA LEU A 106 14.85 4.02 1.17
C LEU A 106 14.63 4.70 2.53
N ILE A 107 13.57 4.34 3.25
CA ILE A 107 13.31 4.90 4.60
C ILE A 107 14.44 4.53 5.55
N ASP A 108 14.91 3.29 5.52
CA ASP A 108 15.94 2.79 6.44
C ASP A 108 17.30 3.52 6.24
N GLN A 109 17.54 4.06 5.04
CA GLN A 109 18.72 4.85 4.69
C GLN A 109 18.59 6.35 5.00
N LEU A 110 17.39 6.86 5.30
CA LEU A 110 17.19 8.26 5.63
C LEU A 110 17.82 8.58 7.00
N PRO A 111 18.53 9.73 7.14
CA PRO A 111 18.91 10.23 8.46
C PRO A 111 17.67 10.75 9.21
N ASP A 112 17.62 10.56 10.52
CA ASP A 112 16.51 11.05 11.36
C ASP A 112 16.30 12.56 11.23
N SER A 113 17.35 13.34 10.96
CA SER A 113 17.26 14.77 10.72
C SER A 113 16.37 15.14 9.53
N LYS A 114 16.25 14.25 8.54
CA LYS A 114 15.41 14.46 7.36
C LYS A 114 13.92 14.47 7.70
N LEU A 115 13.52 13.81 8.77
CA LEU A 115 12.11 13.66 9.14
C LEU A 115 11.38 14.99 9.41
N GLY A 116 12.11 16.00 9.90
CA GLY A 116 11.56 17.34 10.16
C GLY A 116 11.52 18.25 8.94
N GLU A 117 12.15 17.88 7.83
CA GLU A 117 12.18 18.74 6.62
C GLU A 117 10.84 18.68 5.88
N VAL A 118 10.58 19.74 5.10
CA VAL A 118 9.41 19.79 4.19
C VAL A 118 9.53 18.69 3.15
N PHE A 119 8.47 17.90 2.98
CA PHE A 119 8.46 16.72 2.11
C PHE A 119 8.60 17.08 0.62
N SER A 120 7.77 17.99 0.13
CA SER A 120 7.80 18.51 -1.24
C SER A 120 7.46 20.00 -1.27
N GLU A 121 6.28 20.36 -0.79
CA GLU A 121 5.80 21.72 -0.57
C GLU A 121 5.25 21.83 0.86
N GLU A 122 5.29 23.03 1.47
CA GLU A 122 4.83 23.26 2.86
C GLU A 122 3.42 22.72 3.14
N LYS A 123 2.52 22.82 2.16
CA LYS A 123 1.14 22.32 2.28
C LYS A 123 1.04 20.80 2.51
N TYR A 124 2.06 20.03 2.14
CA TYR A 124 2.10 18.58 2.34
C TYR A 124 2.80 18.16 3.63
N GLY A 125 3.32 19.12 4.40
CA GLY A 125 3.98 18.87 5.67
C GLY A 125 5.39 18.26 5.53
N THR A 126 5.80 17.51 6.54
CA THR A 126 7.15 16.97 6.67
C THR A 126 7.30 15.55 6.12
N TYR A 127 8.55 15.08 5.98
CA TYR A 127 8.83 13.66 5.73
C TYR A 127 8.16 12.77 6.77
N TYR A 128 8.24 13.13 8.06
CA TYR A 128 7.62 12.37 9.13
C TYR A 128 6.11 12.15 8.91
N SER A 129 5.38 13.23 8.64
CA SER A 129 3.92 13.16 8.44
C SER A 129 3.55 12.35 7.20
N ASN A 130 4.31 12.45 6.11
CA ASN A 130 4.03 11.69 4.89
C ASN A 130 4.36 10.20 5.02
N LEU A 131 5.46 9.85 5.69
CA LEU A 131 5.80 8.45 5.95
C LEU A 131 4.79 7.78 6.89
N HIS A 132 4.29 8.48 7.90
CA HIS A 132 3.17 7.99 8.72
C HIS A 132 1.88 7.93 7.92
N GLY A 133 1.58 8.94 7.11
CA GLY A 133 0.39 8.98 6.27
C GLY A 133 0.27 7.78 5.32
N ILE A 134 1.38 7.32 4.73
CA ILE A 134 1.38 6.10 3.90
C ILE A 134 1.05 4.85 4.73
N ILE A 135 1.52 4.76 5.97
CA ILE A 135 1.19 3.64 6.87
C ILE A 135 -0.32 3.66 7.21
N GLU A 136 -0.85 4.81 7.58
CA GLU A 136 -2.27 5.02 7.89
C GLU A 136 -3.15 4.69 6.69
N HIS A 137 -2.79 5.20 5.51
CA HIS A 137 -3.48 4.94 4.25
C HIS A 137 -3.51 3.45 3.90
N THR A 138 -2.38 2.76 4.05
CA THR A 138 -2.31 1.32 3.83
C THR A 138 -3.19 0.56 4.83
N HIS A 139 -3.18 0.90 6.11
CA HIS A 139 -4.04 0.29 7.12
C HIS A 139 -5.53 0.51 6.85
N TYR A 140 -5.91 1.72 6.43
CA TYR A 140 -7.29 2.05 6.08
C TYR A 140 -7.82 1.13 4.97
N HIS A 141 -7.06 0.99 3.88
CA HIS A 141 -7.47 0.13 2.77
C HIS A 141 -7.29 -1.37 3.05
N LEU A 142 -6.33 -1.75 3.87
CA LEU A 142 -6.18 -3.13 4.35
C LEU A 142 -7.41 -3.60 5.14
N GLY A 143 -8.01 -2.72 5.94
CA GLY A 143 -9.28 -3.00 6.62
C GLY A 143 -10.41 -3.28 5.63
N GLN A 144 -10.52 -2.48 4.56
CA GLN A 144 -11.50 -2.68 3.49
C GLN A 144 -11.27 -3.99 2.74
N ILE A 145 -10.02 -4.29 2.36
CA ILE A 145 -9.65 -5.56 1.70
C ILE A 145 -10.04 -6.75 2.57
N THR A 146 -9.74 -6.69 3.86
CA THR A 146 -10.05 -7.75 4.82
C THR A 146 -11.55 -8.02 4.90
N LEU A 147 -12.36 -6.96 4.94
CA LEU A 147 -13.81 -7.07 4.98
C LEU A 147 -14.39 -7.65 3.69
N ILE A 148 -13.96 -7.14 2.53
CA ILE A 148 -14.39 -7.60 1.21
C ILE A 148 -14.02 -9.09 1.02
N LYS A 149 -12.78 -9.48 1.39
CA LYS A 149 -12.36 -10.89 1.33
C LYS A 149 -13.26 -11.80 2.16
N LYS A 150 -13.62 -11.40 3.38
CA LYS A 150 -14.54 -12.17 4.22
C LYS A 150 -15.90 -12.35 3.58
N MET A 151 -16.46 -11.29 2.98
CA MET A 151 -17.75 -11.36 2.27
C MET A 151 -17.69 -12.33 1.09
N LEU A 152 -16.69 -12.21 0.22
CA LEU A 152 -16.50 -13.10 -0.93
C LEU A 152 -16.36 -14.58 -0.55
N LEU A 153 -15.67 -14.87 0.57
CA LEU A 153 -15.48 -16.25 1.04
C LEU A 153 -16.72 -16.82 1.76
N GLN A 154 -17.62 -15.98 2.26
CA GLN A 154 -18.90 -16.42 2.83
C GLN A 154 -19.87 -16.77 1.73
N ASP A 155 -20.01 -15.94 0.70
CA ASP A 155 -20.91 -16.19 -0.43
C ASP A 155 -20.53 -17.47 -1.19
N ALA A 156 -19.24 -17.82 -1.24
CA ALA A 156 -18.77 -19.05 -1.87
C ALA A 156 -19.14 -20.35 -1.10
N LYS A 157 -19.65 -20.24 0.14
CA LYS A 157 -20.06 -21.38 0.99
C LYS A 157 -21.58 -21.52 1.09
N SER A 158 -22.33 -20.60 0.52
CA SER A 158 -23.80 -20.60 0.44
C SER A 158 -24.28 -21.14 -0.87
#